data_b0e90cbb02a69e2bcc87469ad40101dc
#
_entry.id   b0e90cbb02a69e2bcc87469ad40101dc
#
_cell.length_a   1.000
_cell.length_b   1.000
_cell.length_c   1.000
_cell.angle_alpha   90.00
_cell.angle_beta   90.00
_cell.angle_gamma   90.00
#
_symmetry.space_group_name_H-M   'P 1'
#
loop_
_entity.id
_entity.type
_entity.pdbx_description
1 polymer ?
#
loop_
_entity_poly.entity_id
_entity_poly.type
_entity_poly.pdbx_seq_one_letter_code
_entity_poly.pdbx_strand_id
1 'polypeptide(L)'
;DSYYVEAGKKGLSPRERALDAIRNMMIRVRGSYALGILFGDQPGVIYATRKDSPLIIGRCDGEYEGHMIASDVPAVLNYTRNVVYIDNQEIACLTREELHLYDIDCEEIEKSFVEIKWDAAAAEKDGYEHFMMKEIHEQPRAVRDTISPRIKENEAGEKTIDLSETGLTDEDYADISRIYLIGCGSAYHVGMAARYVIEKMSRIPCEVELASEFRYRDPILEEKALVVIISQSGETADSLAALRLCKERGVRTLAIVNVVGSSIAREADSVMYTWAGPEIAVATTKAYSTQLAVIYLLAMHLADVRGLLSAARRQELIEQLLALPDQIERVLSDKERVQWYANKMAACKDVFFIGRGLDYAISMEGSLKLKEISYIHSEAYAAGELKHGTISLIEDGVLVVAIATQPELFEKEVSNMVEVRSRGASLFGLTSYGQYAIEDTVNFTVYVPRTDPMFATSLAVIPLQLLAYYISCAKGLDVDKPRNLAKSVTVE
;
A
#
# COMPACT_ATOMS: atom_id res chain seq x y z
N ASP A 1 -19.85 -29.95 14.40
CA ASP A 1 -20.82 -31.07 14.53
C ASP A 1 -21.52 -31.10 15.89
N SER A 2 -20.81 -31.05 17.07
CA SER A 2 -21.45 -31.17 18.37
C SER A 2 -22.57 -30.14 18.62
N TYR A 3 -22.33 -28.90 18.33
CA TYR A 3 -23.35 -27.84 18.48
C TYR A 3 -24.55 -28.03 17.57
N TYR A 4 -24.34 -28.49 16.35
CA TYR A 4 -25.43 -28.75 15.41
C TYR A 4 -26.33 -29.91 15.90
N VAL A 5 -25.71 -30.96 16.45
CA VAL A 5 -26.44 -32.09 17.06
C VAL A 5 -27.20 -31.65 18.32
N GLU A 6 -26.60 -30.81 19.17
CA GLU A 6 -27.26 -30.27 20.36
C GLU A 6 -28.42 -29.37 20.01
N ALA A 7 -28.27 -28.48 19.02
CA ALA A 7 -29.34 -27.60 18.51
C ALA A 7 -30.53 -28.42 17.95
N GLY A 8 -30.25 -29.58 17.34
CA GLY A 8 -31.30 -30.50 16.87
C GLY A 8 -32.19 -31.04 18.00
N LYS A 9 -31.68 -31.17 19.21
CA LYS A 9 -32.47 -31.62 20.39
C LYS A 9 -33.43 -30.53 20.89
N LYS A 10 -33.22 -29.28 20.51
CA LYS A 10 -34.08 -28.13 20.91
C LYS A 10 -35.35 -27.99 20.05
N GLY A 11 -35.53 -28.79 19.01
CA GLY A 11 -36.66 -28.73 18.11
C GLY A 11 -36.63 -27.54 17.14
N LEU A 12 -35.48 -26.96 16.89
CA LEU A 12 -35.28 -25.86 15.98
C LEU A 12 -35.40 -26.31 14.52
N SER A 13 -35.86 -25.39 13.64
CA SER A 13 -35.85 -25.60 12.21
C SER A 13 -34.39 -25.81 11.69
N PRO A 14 -34.20 -26.40 10.50
CA PRO A 14 -32.86 -26.61 9.97
C PRO A 14 -32.02 -25.33 9.91
N ARG A 15 -32.58 -24.19 9.51
CA ARG A 15 -31.89 -22.88 9.46
C ARG A 15 -31.52 -22.40 10.87
N GLU A 16 -32.47 -22.36 11.80
CA GLU A 16 -32.22 -21.94 13.18
C GLU A 16 -31.16 -22.83 13.87
N ARG A 17 -31.18 -24.13 13.57
CA ARG A 17 -30.18 -25.09 14.07
C ARG A 17 -28.78 -24.78 13.55
N ALA A 18 -28.66 -24.40 12.28
CA ALA A 18 -27.39 -23.99 11.70
C ALA A 18 -26.88 -22.68 12.33
N LEU A 19 -27.74 -21.68 12.46
CA LEU A 19 -27.41 -20.41 13.08
C LEU A 19 -26.96 -20.58 14.55
N ASP A 20 -27.72 -21.32 15.37
CA ASP A 20 -27.35 -21.61 16.77
C ASP A 20 -25.99 -22.34 16.86
N ALA A 21 -25.74 -23.28 15.96
CA ALA A 21 -24.46 -24.01 15.94
C ALA A 21 -23.28 -23.12 15.53
N ILE A 22 -23.45 -22.27 14.51
CA ILE A 22 -22.42 -21.34 14.04
C ILE A 22 -22.16 -20.28 15.10
N ARG A 23 -23.18 -19.70 15.70
CA ARG A 23 -23.06 -18.74 16.81
C ARG A 23 -22.23 -19.32 17.96
N ASN A 24 -22.55 -20.54 18.42
CA ASN A 24 -21.83 -21.20 19.51
C ASN A 24 -20.37 -21.50 19.13
N MET A 25 -20.09 -21.80 17.87
CA MET A 25 -18.73 -21.92 17.34
C MET A 25 -18.00 -20.57 17.40
N MET A 26 -18.60 -19.49 16.89
CA MET A 26 -18.01 -18.15 16.81
C MET A 26 -17.60 -17.62 18.19
N ILE A 27 -18.40 -17.86 19.23
CA ILE A 27 -18.11 -17.45 20.61
C ILE A 27 -16.86 -18.16 21.16
N ARG A 28 -16.55 -19.37 20.69
CA ARG A 28 -15.45 -20.20 21.23
C ARG A 28 -14.19 -20.18 20.41
N VAL A 29 -14.31 -20.00 19.09
CA VAL A 29 -13.14 -19.98 18.22
C VAL A 29 -12.33 -18.71 18.47
N ARG A 30 -11.03 -18.86 18.68
CA ARG A 30 -10.08 -17.77 18.85
C ARG A 30 -9.26 -17.61 17.57
N GLY A 31 -8.75 -16.40 17.35
CA GLY A 31 -7.99 -16.04 16.16
C GLY A 31 -8.88 -15.62 15.01
N SER A 32 -8.24 -15.26 13.88
CA SER A 32 -8.90 -14.78 12.67
C SER A 32 -9.40 -15.94 11.82
N TYR A 33 -10.57 -15.78 11.21
CA TYR A 33 -11.12 -16.76 10.28
C TYR A 33 -12.09 -16.14 9.27
N ALA A 34 -12.22 -16.78 8.11
CA ALA A 34 -13.30 -16.60 7.15
C ALA A 34 -13.74 -18.02 6.72
N LEU A 35 -14.97 -18.37 6.98
CA LEU A 35 -15.47 -19.74 6.83
C LEU A 35 -16.67 -19.80 5.89
N GLY A 36 -16.64 -20.77 4.96
CA GLY A 36 -17.82 -21.28 4.27
C GLY A 36 -18.21 -22.63 4.90
N ILE A 37 -19.45 -22.78 5.34
CA ILE A 37 -19.95 -23.90 6.11
C ILE A 37 -21.10 -24.57 5.37
N LEU A 38 -21.05 -25.88 5.22
CA LEU A 38 -22.09 -26.70 4.61
C LEU A 38 -22.63 -27.69 5.64
N PHE A 39 -23.95 -27.88 5.64
CA PHE A 39 -24.62 -28.92 6.42
C PHE A 39 -25.20 -29.99 5.48
N GLY A 40 -24.92 -31.24 5.77
CA GLY A 40 -25.28 -32.36 4.89
C GLY A 40 -26.80 -32.57 4.70
N ASP A 41 -27.60 -32.09 5.63
CA ASP A 41 -29.06 -32.13 5.59
C ASP A 41 -29.70 -30.85 5.04
N GLN A 42 -28.88 -29.89 4.56
CA GLN A 42 -29.32 -28.63 3.92
C GLN A 42 -28.65 -28.45 2.55
N PRO A 43 -28.95 -29.30 1.56
CA PRO A 43 -28.37 -29.20 0.23
C PRO A 43 -28.75 -27.87 -0.41
N GLY A 44 -27.78 -27.20 -1.07
CA GLY A 44 -27.98 -25.93 -1.76
C GLY A 44 -27.92 -24.69 -0.86
N VAL A 45 -27.56 -24.85 0.41
CA VAL A 45 -27.35 -23.73 1.35
C VAL A 45 -25.88 -23.65 1.75
N ILE A 46 -25.31 -22.47 1.64
CA ILE A 46 -23.98 -22.15 2.18
C ILE A 46 -24.16 -21.17 3.32
N TYR A 47 -23.54 -21.42 4.45
CA TYR A 47 -23.39 -20.42 5.51
C TYR A 47 -21.98 -19.84 5.46
N ALA A 48 -21.86 -18.55 5.72
CA ALA A 48 -20.56 -17.89 5.77
C ALA A 48 -20.45 -16.98 6.98
N THR A 49 -19.29 -16.94 7.60
CA THR A 49 -19.01 -16.07 8.75
C THR A 49 -17.54 -15.72 8.80
N ARG A 50 -17.22 -14.59 9.41
CA ARG A 50 -15.82 -14.13 9.55
C ARG A 50 -15.53 -13.57 10.94
N LYS A 51 -14.24 -13.55 11.24
CA LYS A 51 -13.64 -12.74 12.29
C LYS A 51 -12.26 -12.31 11.84
N ASP A 52 -12.04 -11.00 11.70
CA ASP A 52 -10.79 -10.32 11.34
C ASP A 52 -10.19 -10.70 9.96
N SER A 53 -10.49 -11.86 9.39
CA SER A 53 -10.18 -12.22 8.00
C SER A 53 -11.26 -11.71 7.05
N PRO A 54 -10.92 -11.16 5.86
CA PRO A 54 -11.91 -10.60 4.94
C PRO A 54 -12.82 -11.68 4.35
N LEU A 55 -14.09 -11.31 4.16
CA LEU A 55 -15.10 -12.14 3.50
C LEU A 55 -16.14 -11.24 2.83
N ILE A 56 -16.38 -11.49 1.56
CA ILE A 56 -17.41 -10.82 0.78
C ILE A 56 -18.37 -11.82 0.16
N ILE A 57 -19.58 -11.37 -0.14
CA ILE A 57 -20.57 -12.14 -0.89
C ILE A 57 -20.83 -11.40 -2.19
N GLY A 58 -20.62 -12.07 -3.31
CA GLY A 58 -20.99 -11.60 -4.64
C GLY A 58 -22.37 -12.12 -5.03
N ARG A 59 -23.22 -11.24 -5.59
CA ARG A 59 -24.46 -11.66 -6.26
C ARG A 59 -24.22 -11.68 -7.76
N CYS A 60 -24.36 -12.85 -8.34
CA CYS A 60 -24.14 -13.09 -9.75
C CYS A 60 -25.48 -13.18 -10.50
N ASP A 61 -25.51 -12.63 -11.71
CA ASP A 61 -26.64 -12.69 -12.64
C ASP A 61 -26.24 -13.48 -13.90
N GLY A 62 -27.23 -13.94 -14.69
CA GLY A 62 -26.99 -14.60 -15.97
C GLY A 62 -26.52 -16.05 -15.85
N GLU A 63 -25.44 -16.42 -16.55
CA GLU A 63 -24.94 -17.82 -16.62
C GLU A 63 -24.58 -18.38 -15.24
N TYR A 64 -24.08 -17.53 -14.34
CA TYR A 64 -23.67 -17.88 -12.98
C TYR A 64 -24.66 -17.43 -11.91
N GLU A 65 -25.93 -17.25 -12.28
CA GLU A 65 -26.98 -16.77 -11.36
C GLU A 65 -26.93 -17.44 -9.98
N GLY A 66 -26.81 -16.61 -8.92
CA GLY A 66 -26.71 -17.09 -7.54
C GLY A 66 -25.76 -16.22 -6.71
N HIS A 67 -25.28 -16.80 -5.63
CA HIS A 67 -24.37 -16.13 -4.70
C HIS A 67 -23.04 -16.88 -4.59
N MET A 68 -21.96 -16.14 -4.42
CA MET A 68 -20.62 -16.69 -4.16
C MET A 68 -19.96 -16.00 -2.98
N ILE A 69 -19.05 -16.71 -2.33
CA ILE A 69 -18.22 -16.17 -1.25
C ILE A 69 -16.76 -16.08 -1.72
N ALA A 70 -16.08 -15.02 -1.33
CA ALA A 70 -14.66 -14.83 -1.61
C ALA A 70 -13.99 -14.02 -0.50
N SER A 71 -12.66 -14.09 -0.44
CA SER A 71 -11.86 -13.28 0.48
C SER A 71 -11.74 -11.83 0.03
N ASP A 72 -11.76 -11.57 -1.27
CA ASP A 72 -11.53 -10.24 -1.82
C ASP A 72 -12.33 -9.96 -3.11
N VAL A 73 -12.38 -8.69 -3.48
CA VAL A 73 -13.10 -8.22 -4.67
C VAL A 73 -12.52 -8.75 -5.98
N PRO A 74 -11.18 -8.77 -6.21
CA PRO A 74 -10.62 -9.31 -7.44
C PRO A 74 -11.07 -10.73 -7.78
N ALA A 75 -11.30 -11.58 -6.78
CA ALA A 75 -11.72 -12.96 -6.98
C ALA A 75 -13.13 -13.10 -7.58
N VAL A 76 -13.99 -12.10 -7.42
CA VAL A 76 -15.40 -12.14 -7.89
C VAL A 76 -15.64 -11.30 -9.14
N LEU A 77 -14.71 -10.41 -9.55
CA LEU A 77 -14.92 -9.44 -10.63
C LEU A 77 -15.29 -10.04 -11.98
N ASN A 78 -14.83 -11.26 -12.27
CA ASN A 78 -15.17 -11.97 -13.50
C ASN A 78 -16.62 -12.51 -13.51
N TYR A 79 -17.29 -12.50 -12.37
CA TYR A 79 -18.64 -13.06 -12.20
C TYR A 79 -19.65 -11.99 -11.81
N THR A 80 -19.27 -11.05 -10.99
CA THR A 80 -20.16 -9.99 -10.52
C THR A 80 -19.41 -8.75 -10.05
N ARG A 81 -20.10 -7.60 -10.10
CA ARG A 81 -19.66 -6.33 -9.47
C ARG A 81 -20.50 -5.97 -8.24
N ASN A 82 -21.57 -6.71 -7.97
CA ASN A 82 -22.44 -6.47 -6.83
C ASN A 82 -21.99 -7.31 -5.65
N VAL A 83 -21.42 -6.68 -4.62
CA VAL A 83 -20.90 -7.35 -3.44
C VAL A 83 -21.49 -6.81 -2.14
N VAL A 84 -21.59 -7.68 -1.14
CA VAL A 84 -21.87 -7.33 0.26
C VAL A 84 -20.66 -7.69 1.11
N TYR A 85 -20.23 -6.75 1.95
CA TYR A 85 -19.17 -6.97 2.93
C TYR A 85 -19.75 -7.53 4.23
N ILE A 86 -19.22 -8.66 4.67
CA ILE A 86 -19.58 -9.28 5.94
C ILE A 86 -18.74 -8.65 7.05
N ASP A 87 -19.37 -8.21 8.12
CA ASP A 87 -18.66 -7.72 9.30
C ASP A 87 -18.31 -8.84 10.27
N ASN A 88 -17.50 -8.54 11.27
CA ASN A 88 -17.13 -9.51 12.28
C ASN A 88 -18.37 -10.01 13.04
N GLN A 89 -18.44 -11.32 13.24
CA GLN A 89 -19.53 -11.98 13.96
C GLN A 89 -20.88 -11.93 13.28
N GLU A 90 -20.96 -11.59 12.01
CA GLU A 90 -22.16 -11.79 11.20
C GLU A 90 -22.17 -13.20 10.58
N ILE A 91 -23.36 -13.69 10.33
CA ILE A 91 -23.60 -14.97 9.66
C ILE A 91 -24.41 -14.71 8.40
N ALA A 92 -23.88 -15.12 7.26
CA ALA A 92 -24.63 -15.14 6.01
C ALA A 92 -25.20 -16.53 5.76
N CYS A 93 -26.43 -16.59 5.30
CA CYS A 93 -27.11 -17.78 4.80
C CYS A 93 -27.43 -17.55 3.32
N LEU A 94 -26.77 -18.28 2.44
CA LEU A 94 -26.85 -18.10 1.00
C LEU A 94 -27.52 -19.33 0.35
N THR A 95 -28.50 -19.08 -0.46
CA THR A 95 -29.02 -20.01 -1.46
C THR A 95 -28.70 -19.51 -2.87
N ARG A 96 -29.19 -20.17 -3.89
CA ARG A 96 -29.08 -19.65 -5.25
C ARG A 96 -29.90 -18.35 -5.41
N GLU A 97 -31.07 -18.27 -4.79
CA GLU A 97 -32.04 -17.19 -4.99
C GLU A 97 -31.92 -16.10 -3.91
N GLU A 98 -31.59 -16.48 -2.67
CA GLU A 98 -31.72 -15.60 -1.50
C GLU A 98 -30.43 -15.47 -0.70
N LEU A 99 -30.21 -14.28 -0.17
CA LEU A 99 -29.18 -13.96 0.82
C LEU A 99 -29.85 -13.40 2.06
N HIS A 100 -29.63 -14.06 3.20
CA HIS A 100 -30.03 -13.58 4.51
C HIS A 100 -28.79 -13.35 5.36
N LEU A 101 -28.76 -12.24 6.08
CA LEU A 101 -27.67 -11.88 6.98
C LEU A 101 -28.20 -11.84 8.43
N TYR A 102 -27.40 -12.32 9.36
CA TYR A 102 -27.74 -12.37 10.78
C TYR A 102 -26.57 -11.81 11.60
N ASP A 103 -26.91 -11.17 12.70
CA ASP A 103 -25.93 -10.76 13.71
C ASP A 103 -25.54 -11.94 14.64
N ILE A 104 -24.70 -11.66 15.67
CA ILE A 104 -24.25 -12.66 16.64
C ILE A 104 -25.43 -13.24 17.49
N ASP A 105 -26.52 -12.51 17.63
CA ASP A 105 -27.71 -12.95 18.36
C ASP A 105 -28.70 -13.73 17.47
N CYS A 106 -28.31 -13.96 16.20
CA CYS A 106 -29.11 -14.61 15.16
C CYS A 106 -30.37 -13.79 14.76
N GLU A 107 -30.36 -12.49 14.98
CA GLU A 107 -31.38 -11.59 14.47
C GLU A 107 -31.03 -11.19 13.02
N GLU A 108 -32.05 -11.17 12.15
CA GLU A 108 -31.83 -10.85 10.75
C GLU A 108 -31.52 -9.35 10.57
N ILE A 109 -30.48 -9.05 9.80
CA ILE A 109 -30.01 -7.72 9.50
C ILE A 109 -30.05 -7.46 7.99
N GLU A 110 -30.25 -6.19 7.60
CA GLU A 110 -30.26 -5.77 6.22
C GLU A 110 -28.95 -5.06 5.86
N LYS A 111 -28.36 -5.43 4.71
CA LYS A 111 -27.21 -4.73 4.11
C LYS A 111 -27.44 -4.49 2.62
N SER A 112 -26.98 -3.36 2.15
CA SER A 112 -27.06 -3.02 0.73
C SER A 112 -25.87 -3.61 -0.03
N PHE A 113 -26.12 -4.05 -1.27
CA PHE A 113 -25.06 -4.38 -2.21
C PHE A 113 -24.34 -3.11 -2.65
N VAL A 114 -23.00 -3.21 -2.71
CA VAL A 114 -22.12 -2.16 -3.21
C VAL A 114 -21.68 -2.57 -4.62
N GLU A 115 -21.87 -1.67 -5.58
CA GLU A 115 -21.38 -1.87 -6.94
C GLU A 115 -19.89 -1.50 -7.02
N ILE A 116 -19.07 -2.48 -7.40
CA ILE A 116 -17.64 -2.28 -7.63
C ILE A 116 -17.44 -1.64 -9.00
N LYS A 117 -16.93 -0.43 -9.02
CA LYS A 117 -16.69 0.36 -10.23
C LYS A 117 -15.40 -0.01 -10.98
N TRP A 118 -14.65 -0.99 -10.52
CA TRP A 118 -13.44 -1.45 -11.21
C TRP A 118 -13.80 -2.12 -12.53
N ASP A 119 -12.99 -1.84 -13.56
CA ASP A 119 -13.11 -2.54 -14.84
C ASP A 119 -12.60 -3.98 -14.69
N ALA A 120 -13.38 -4.96 -15.15
CA ALA A 120 -12.98 -6.37 -15.16
C ALA A 120 -11.73 -6.58 -16.05
N ALA A 121 -11.60 -5.81 -17.15
CA ALA A 121 -10.41 -5.82 -17.99
C ALA A 121 -9.14 -5.36 -17.24
N ALA A 122 -9.30 -4.54 -16.20
CA ALA A 122 -8.16 -4.14 -15.35
C ALA A 122 -7.56 -5.31 -14.55
N ALA A 123 -8.31 -6.39 -14.35
CA ALA A 123 -7.85 -7.63 -13.71
C ALA A 123 -7.18 -8.63 -14.69
N GLU A 124 -7.02 -8.27 -15.97
CA GLU A 124 -6.31 -9.06 -16.97
C GLU A 124 -4.87 -8.57 -17.14
N LYS A 125 -3.98 -9.42 -17.68
CA LYS A 125 -2.57 -9.07 -17.91
C LYS A 125 -2.34 -8.05 -19.04
N ASP A 126 -3.33 -7.80 -19.87
CA ASP A 126 -3.34 -6.78 -20.94
C ASP A 126 -2.09 -6.84 -21.87
N GLY A 127 -1.71 -8.06 -22.25
CA GLY A 127 -0.54 -8.33 -23.10
C GLY A 127 0.82 -8.35 -22.38
N TYR A 128 0.88 -8.06 -21.11
CA TYR A 128 2.10 -8.20 -20.30
C TYR A 128 2.30 -9.67 -19.88
N GLU A 129 3.56 -10.06 -19.72
CA GLU A 129 3.90 -11.40 -19.25
C GLU A 129 3.44 -11.63 -17.79
N HIS A 130 3.59 -10.59 -16.95
CA HIS A 130 3.27 -10.62 -15.53
C HIS A 130 2.40 -9.43 -15.12
N PHE A 131 1.53 -9.62 -14.11
CA PHE A 131 0.76 -8.53 -13.49
C PHE A 131 1.67 -7.43 -12.94
N MET A 132 2.76 -7.79 -12.27
CA MET A 132 3.70 -6.81 -11.72
C MET A 132 4.21 -5.84 -12.80
N MET A 133 4.59 -6.32 -13.99
CA MET A 133 5.06 -5.45 -15.07
C MET A 133 3.93 -4.54 -15.59
N LYS A 134 2.71 -5.08 -15.75
CA LYS A 134 1.53 -4.27 -16.08
C LYS A 134 1.32 -3.16 -15.05
N GLU A 135 1.33 -3.50 -13.76
CA GLU A 135 1.10 -2.58 -12.65
C GLU A 135 2.19 -1.51 -12.55
N ILE A 136 3.46 -1.86 -12.86
CA ILE A 136 4.53 -0.87 -13.01
C ILE A 136 4.22 0.13 -14.14
N HIS A 137 3.69 -0.34 -15.28
CA HIS A 137 3.33 0.53 -16.42
C HIS A 137 2.00 1.27 -16.21
N GLU A 138 1.16 0.85 -15.30
CA GLU A 138 -0.07 1.57 -14.93
C GLU A 138 0.18 2.76 -14.00
N GLN A 139 1.35 2.91 -13.41
CA GLN A 139 1.66 3.96 -12.45
C GLN A 139 1.39 5.38 -12.99
N PRO A 140 1.71 5.75 -14.24
CA PRO A 140 1.38 7.08 -14.77
C PRO A 140 -0.12 7.38 -14.67
N ARG A 141 -0.96 6.43 -15.09
CA ARG A 141 -2.43 6.56 -15.01
C ARG A 141 -2.90 6.59 -13.56
N ALA A 142 -2.45 5.65 -12.74
CA ALA A 142 -2.86 5.55 -11.35
C ALA A 142 -2.52 6.81 -10.54
N VAL A 143 -1.33 7.39 -10.74
CA VAL A 143 -0.92 8.65 -10.10
C VAL A 143 -1.77 9.81 -10.60
N ARG A 144 -2.08 9.88 -11.90
CA ARG A 144 -2.98 10.90 -12.47
C ARG A 144 -4.38 10.80 -11.87
N ASP A 145 -4.95 9.60 -11.81
CA ASP A 145 -6.29 9.36 -11.28
C ASP A 145 -6.38 9.66 -9.77
N THR A 146 -5.27 9.53 -9.05
CA THR A 146 -5.15 9.90 -7.63
C THR A 146 -5.10 11.42 -7.43
N ILE A 147 -4.35 12.15 -8.27
CA ILE A 147 -4.06 13.57 -8.08
C ILE A 147 -5.17 14.45 -8.67
N SER A 148 -5.55 14.19 -9.93
CA SER A 148 -6.37 15.13 -10.72
C SER A 148 -7.72 15.46 -10.09
N PRO A 149 -8.47 14.54 -9.47
CA PRO A 149 -9.76 14.86 -8.85
C PRO A 149 -9.66 15.82 -7.66
N ARG A 150 -8.47 15.92 -7.05
CA ARG A 150 -8.18 16.72 -5.87
C ARG A 150 -7.56 18.09 -6.18
N ILE A 151 -7.34 18.38 -7.44
CA ILE A 151 -6.89 19.70 -7.88
C ILE A 151 -8.10 20.44 -8.46
N LYS A 152 -8.46 21.55 -7.83
CA LYS A 152 -9.54 22.44 -8.26
C LYS A 152 -8.95 23.75 -8.78
N GLU A 153 -9.64 24.36 -9.71
CA GLU A 153 -9.29 25.67 -10.25
C GLU A 153 -10.38 26.67 -9.87
N ASN A 154 -9.98 27.81 -9.30
CA ASN A 154 -10.89 28.88 -8.95
C ASN A 154 -11.18 29.76 -10.16
N GLU A 155 -12.11 30.74 -10.03
CA GLU A 155 -12.50 31.66 -11.10
C GLU A 155 -11.34 32.53 -11.63
N ALA A 156 -10.28 32.72 -10.84
CA ALA A 156 -9.09 33.44 -11.23
C ALA A 156 -8.04 32.57 -11.95
N GLY A 157 -8.32 31.27 -12.17
CA GLY A 157 -7.39 30.32 -12.78
C GLY A 157 -6.31 29.81 -11.83
N GLU A 158 -6.43 30.05 -10.53
CA GLU A 158 -5.50 29.52 -9.53
C GLU A 158 -5.93 28.11 -9.12
N LYS A 159 -4.94 27.21 -9.08
CA LYS A 159 -5.16 25.83 -8.64
C LYS A 159 -4.98 25.69 -7.13
N THR A 160 -5.88 24.94 -6.52
CA THR A 160 -5.90 24.63 -5.09
C THR A 160 -6.09 23.12 -4.88
N ILE A 161 -5.74 22.64 -3.69
CA ILE A 161 -5.93 21.24 -3.30
C ILE A 161 -7.24 21.15 -2.52
N ASP A 162 -8.11 20.26 -2.96
CA ASP A 162 -9.40 19.95 -2.32
C ASP A 162 -9.32 18.58 -1.65
N LEU A 163 -9.35 18.57 -0.32
CA LEU A 163 -9.42 17.36 0.51
C LEU A 163 -10.76 17.24 1.26
N SER A 164 -11.82 17.88 0.76
CA SER A 164 -13.17 17.85 1.37
C SER A 164 -13.72 16.42 1.55
N GLU A 165 -13.23 15.47 0.76
CA GLU A 165 -13.58 14.03 0.90
C GLU A 165 -13.26 13.47 2.29
N THR A 166 -12.33 14.06 3.04
CA THR A 166 -11.96 13.62 4.38
C THR A 166 -12.95 14.04 5.45
N GLY A 167 -13.82 15.02 5.15
CA GLY A 167 -14.72 15.63 6.12
C GLY A 167 -14.04 16.54 7.13
N LEU A 168 -12.71 16.73 7.04
CA LEU A 168 -11.96 17.65 7.89
C LEU A 168 -12.03 19.08 7.34
N THR A 169 -12.19 20.05 8.23
CA THR A 169 -12.12 21.48 7.91
C THR A 169 -10.69 22.00 7.90
N ASP A 170 -10.46 23.17 7.32
CA ASP A 170 -9.14 23.84 7.35
C ASP A 170 -8.68 24.12 8.77
N GLU A 171 -9.60 24.43 9.69
CA GLU A 171 -9.32 24.59 11.11
C GLU A 171 -8.86 23.28 11.74
N ASP A 172 -9.50 22.15 11.40
CA ASP A 172 -9.07 20.83 11.86
C ASP A 172 -7.63 20.52 11.43
N TYR A 173 -7.30 20.77 10.14
CA TYR A 173 -5.94 20.59 9.63
C TYR A 173 -4.92 21.54 10.26
N ALA A 174 -5.29 22.81 10.51
CA ALA A 174 -4.41 23.80 11.14
C ALA A 174 -4.08 23.46 12.60
N ASP A 175 -5.02 22.81 13.31
CA ASP A 175 -4.90 22.47 14.73
C ASP A 175 -4.06 21.20 14.98
N ILE A 176 -3.69 20.43 13.97
CA ILE A 176 -2.89 19.22 14.10
C ILE A 176 -1.51 19.56 14.66
N SER A 177 -1.17 19.02 15.84
CA SER A 177 0.13 19.23 16.51
C SER A 177 1.19 18.21 16.11
N ARG A 178 0.79 16.98 15.78
CA ARG A 178 1.66 15.83 15.45
C ARG A 178 0.96 14.88 14.49
N ILE A 179 1.73 14.18 13.68
CA ILE A 179 1.21 13.13 12.80
C ILE A 179 1.92 11.82 13.11
N TYR A 180 1.15 10.75 13.33
CA TYR A 180 1.63 9.37 13.40
C TYR A 180 1.32 8.68 12.06
N LEU A 181 2.35 8.15 11.41
CA LEU A 181 2.26 7.45 10.12
C LEU A 181 2.45 5.96 10.38
N ILE A 182 1.39 5.18 10.23
CA ILE A 182 1.38 3.77 10.63
C ILE A 182 1.11 2.89 9.41
N GLY A 183 1.92 1.86 9.22
CA GLY A 183 1.77 0.91 8.13
C GLY A 183 2.64 -0.34 8.30
N CYS A 184 2.51 -1.26 7.37
CA CYS A 184 3.33 -2.47 7.25
C CYS A 184 4.00 -2.54 5.88
N GLY A 185 5.21 -3.08 5.80
CA GLY A 185 5.93 -3.29 4.53
C GLY A 185 6.08 -2.00 3.71
N SER A 186 5.66 -2.04 2.45
CA SER A 186 5.72 -0.87 1.55
C SER A 186 4.94 0.34 2.08
N ALA A 187 3.83 0.13 2.78
CA ALA A 187 3.07 1.22 3.39
C ALA A 187 3.85 1.91 4.54
N TYR A 188 4.62 1.15 5.31
CA TYR A 188 5.57 1.72 6.29
C TYR A 188 6.66 2.55 5.58
N HIS A 189 7.18 2.10 4.44
CA HIS A 189 8.16 2.86 3.66
C HIS A 189 7.57 4.12 3.04
N VAL A 190 6.27 4.12 2.67
CA VAL A 190 5.55 5.37 2.34
C VAL A 190 5.57 6.32 3.53
N GLY A 191 5.29 5.83 4.74
CA GLY A 191 5.38 6.60 5.98
C GLY A 191 6.77 7.20 6.20
N MET A 192 7.84 6.44 5.94
CA MET A 192 9.22 6.93 6.03
C MET A 192 9.51 8.09 5.06
N ALA A 193 9.01 8.01 3.83
CA ALA A 193 9.09 9.12 2.87
C ALA A 193 8.20 10.30 3.28
N ALA A 194 6.97 10.01 3.73
CA ALA A 194 5.97 10.98 4.16
C ALA A 194 6.49 11.89 5.28
N ARG A 195 7.21 11.33 6.26
CA ARG A 195 7.81 12.12 7.35
C ARG A 195 8.67 13.26 6.81
N TYR A 196 9.59 12.97 5.88
CA TYR A 196 10.45 14.00 5.30
C TYR A 196 9.64 15.08 4.57
N VAL A 197 8.62 14.67 3.81
CA VAL A 197 7.80 15.59 3.02
C VAL A 197 6.93 16.46 3.92
N ILE A 198 6.19 15.86 4.85
CA ILE A 198 5.26 16.57 5.73
C ILE A 198 6.03 17.51 6.67
N GLU A 199 7.10 17.05 7.34
CA GLU A 199 7.89 17.88 8.24
C GLU A 199 8.55 19.06 7.50
N LYS A 200 9.05 18.86 6.29
CA LYS A 200 9.67 19.91 5.48
C LYS A 200 8.66 20.97 5.05
N MET A 201 7.45 20.55 4.65
CA MET A 201 6.42 21.45 4.12
C MET A 201 5.58 22.11 5.21
N SER A 202 5.03 21.33 6.13
CA SER A 202 4.04 21.78 7.09
C SER A 202 4.61 22.11 8.47
N ARG A 203 5.86 21.73 8.75
CA ARG A 203 6.53 21.87 10.05
C ARG A 203 5.80 21.16 11.20
N ILE A 204 4.99 20.13 10.88
CA ILE A 204 4.35 19.27 11.84
C ILE A 204 5.27 18.07 12.10
N PRO A 205 5.65 17.79 13.36
CA PRO A 205 6.46 16.62 13.70
C PRO A 205 5.74 15.32 13.31
N CYS A 206 6.47 14.38 12.72
CA CYS A 206 5.93 13.09 12.31
C CYS A 206 6.66 11.93 12.97
N GLU A 207 5.92 10.95 13.46
CA GLU A 207 6.44 9.65 13.88
C GLU A 207 5.99 8.58 12.89
N VAL A 208 6.90 7.66 12.54
CA VAL A 208 6.63 6.57 11.61
C VAL A 208 6.77 5.26 12.34
N GLU A 209 5.72 4.44 12.31
CA GLU A 209 5.64 3.24 13.13
C GLU A 209 5.23 2.02 12.30
N LEU A 210 5.86 0.87 12.61
CA LEU A 210 5.34 -0.41 12.18
C LEU A 210 4.07 -0.73 12.95
N ALA A 211 2.99 -1.06 12.25
CA ALA A 211 1.70 -1.30 12.91
C ALA A 211 1.78 -2.45 13.94
N SER A 212 2.56 -3.50 13.66
CA SER A 212 2.81 -4.61 14.58
C SER A 212 3.44 -4.19 15.90
N GLU A 213 4.38 -3.21 15.86
CA GLU A 213 5.07 -2.73 17.05
C GLU A 213 4.23 -1.66 17.79
N PHE A 214 3.59 -0.76 17.03
CA PHE A 214 2.80 0.33 17.57
C PHE A 214 1.72 -0.15 18.54
N ARG A 215 0.99 -1.20 18.17
CA ARG A 215 -0.12 -1.73 18.98
C ARG A 215 0.30 -2.29 20.34
N TYR A 216 1.55 -2.73 20.48
CA TYR A 216 2.03 -3.38 21.72
C TYR A 216 2.90 -2.51 22.60
N ARG A 217 3.46 -1.40 22.07
CA ARG A 217 4.33 -0.52 22.85
C ARG A 217 3.62 0.47 23.76
N ASP A 218 2.29 0.44 23.83
CA ASP A 218 1.47 1.41 24.57
C ASP A 218 1.79 2.87 24.20
N PRO A 219 1.49 3.30 22.95
CA PRO A 219 1.95 4.59 22.42
C PRO A 219 1.38 5.77 23.19
N ILE A 220 2.21 6.80 23.40
CA ILE A 220 1.79 8.08 23.95
C ILE A 220 1.21 8.89 22.78
N LEU A 221 -0.09 9.14 22.81
CA LEU A 221 -0.80 9.88 21.77
C LEU A 221 -1.23 11.26 22.30
N GLU A 222 -0.95 12.30 21.51
CA GLU A 222 -1.37 13.65 21.79
C GLU A 222 -2.84 13.86 21.37
N GLU A 223 -3.60 14.65 22.12
CA GLU A 223 -5.03 14.91 21.86
C GLU A 223 -5.28 15.50 20.47
N LYS A 224 -4.39 16.40 20.01
CA LYS A 224 -4.46 17.06 18.70
C LYS A 224 -3.63 16.38 17.63
N ALA A 225 -3.30 15.11 17.81
CA ALA A 225 -2.60 14.34 16.78
C ALA A 225 -3.56 13.85 15.69
N LEU A 226 -3.00 13.63 14.50
CA LEU A 226 -3.63 12.89 13.44
C LEU A 226 -2.88 11.56 13.25
N VAL A 227 -3.59 10.46 13.36
CA VAL A 227 -3.04 9.14 13.06
C VAL A 227 -3.41 8.75 11.63
N VAL A 228 -2.42 8.61 10.77
CA VAL A 228 -2.58 8.22 9.37
C VAL A 228 -2.26 6.74 9.22
N ILE A 229 -3.27 5.94 8.92
CA ILE A 229 -3.13 4.51 8.65
C ILE A 229 -2.99 4.30 7.15
N ILE A 230 -1.86 3.75 6.72
CA ILE A 230 -1.55 3.51 5.32
C ILE A 230 -1.65 2.02 5.02
N SER A 231 -2.52 1.63 4.09
CA SER A 231 -2.71 0.22 3.69
C SER A 231 -3.25 0.14 2.27
N GLN A 232 -2.66 -0.70 1.42
CA GLN A 232 -3.18 -0.92 0.07
C GLN A 232 -4.54 -1.62 0.11
N SER A 233 -4.63 -2.76 0.80
CA SER A 233 -5.85 -3.58 0.89
C SER A 233 -6.90 -3.00 1.84
N GLY A 234 -6.46 -2.25 2.86
CA GLY A 234 -7.32 -1.84 3.98
C GLY A 234 -7.78 -3.00 4.87
N GLU A 235 -7.13 -4.17 4.76
CA GLU A 235 -7.47 -5.39 5.51
C GLU A 235 -6.28 -5.95 6.30
N THR A 236 -5.16 -5.22 6.38
CA THR A 236 -3.98 -5.65 7.13
C THR A 236 -4.30 -5.70 8.62
N ALA A 237 -4.18 -6.88 9.25
CA ALA A 237 -4.61 -7.12 10.62
C ALA A 237 -3.96 -6.17 11.64
N ASP A 238 -2.63 -6.00 11.59
CA ASP A 238 -1.92 -5.10 12.51
C ASP A 238 -2.32 -3.63 12.31
N SER A 239 -2.50 -3.20 11.05
CA SER A 239 -2.92 -1.81 10.76
C SER A 239 -4.34 -1.53 11.23
N LEU A 240 -5.25 -2.51 11.11
CA LEU A 240 -6.61 -2.42 11.62
C LEU A 240 -6.63 -2.38 13.16
N ALA A 241 -5.80 -3.19 13.82
CA ALA A 241 -5.69 -3.17 15.27
C ALA A 241 -5.08 -1.85 15.78
N ALA A 242 -4.09 -1.30 15.09
CA ALA A 242 -3.53 0.02 15.42
C ALA A 242 -4.58 1.14 15.27
N LEU A 243 -5.41 1.08 14.21
CA LEU A 243 -6.55 1.99 14.01
C LEU A 243 -7.51 1.95 15.21
N ARG A 244 -7.94 0.76 15.58
CA ARG A 244 -8.89 0.54 16.69
C ARG A 244 -8.34 1.07 18.02
N LEU A 245 -7.05 0.80 18.29
CA LEU A 245 -6.37 1.33 19.48
C LEU A 245 -6.41 2.87 19.53
N CYS A 246 -6.17 3.54 18.39
CA CYS A 246 -6.21 5.01 18.34
C CYS A 246 -7.63 5.54 18.56
N LYS A 247 -8.63 4.89 18.00
CA LYS A 247 -10.05 5.26 18.21
C LYS A 247 -10.50 5.06 19.65
N GLU A 248 -10.11 3.96 20.29
CA GLU A 248 -10.37 3.72 21.72
C GLU A 248 -9.77 4.81 22.61
N ARG A 249 -8.65 5.41 22.17
CA ARG A 249 -7.99 6.53 22.86
C ARG A 249 -8.52 7.92 22.47
N GLY A 250 -9.51 7.97 21.57
CA GLY A 250 -10.14 9.21 21.14
C GLY A 250 -9.27 10.10 20.24
N VAL A 251 -8.24 9.54 19.59
CA VAL A 251 -7.37 10.27 18.67
C VAL A 251 -7.89 10.11 17.24
N ARG A 252 -7.92 11.24 16.52
CA ARG A 252 -8.44 11.33 15.15
C ARG A 252 -7.62 10.45 14.17
N THR A 253 -8.32 9.72 13.30
CA THR A 253 -7.74 8.78 12.36
C THR A 253 -8.06 9.14 10.92
N LEU A 254 -7.06 9.02 10.03
CA LEU A 254 -7.19 9.15 8.57
C LEU A 254 -6.65 7.87 7.92
N ALA A 255 -7.45 7.21 7.12
CA ALA A 255 -7.03 6.06 6.32
C ALA A 255 -6.58 6.49 4.91
N ILE A 256 -5.44 6.00 4.45
CA ILE A 256 -5.00 6.06 3.05
C ILE A 256 -5.04 4.63 2.51
N VAL A 257 -6.07 4.32 1.71
CA VAL A 257 -6.36 2.95 1.25
C VAL A 257 -6.74 2.93 -0.23
N ASN A 258 -6.57 1.78 -0.88
CA ASN A 258 -6.97 1.61 -2.28
C ASN A 258 -8.33 0.91 -2.42
N VAL A 259 -8.67 -0.01 -1.52
CA VAL A 259 -9.90 -0.80 -1.64
C VAL A 259 -11.05 -0.08 -0.96
N VAL A 260 -12.03 0.33 -1.78
CA VAL A 260 -13.25 0.98 -1.31
C VAL A 260 -14.05 0.00 -0.45
N GLY A 261 -14.52 0.47 0.72
CA GLY A 261 -15.31 -0.34 1.64
C GLY A 261 -14.51 -1.37 2.45
N SER A 262 -13.18 -1.34 2.40
CA SER A 262 -12.34 -2.18 3.26
C SER A 262 -12.55 -1.88 4.75
N SER A 263 -12.14 -2.81 5.62
CA SER A 263 -12.34 -2.68 7.07
C SER A 263 -11.73 -1.40 7.63
N ILE A 264 -10.48 -1.06 7.24
CA ILE A 264 -9.82 0.17 7.65
C ILE A 264 -10.59 1.40 7.14
N ALA A 265 -11.08 1.38 5.89
CA ALA A 265 -11.86 2.49 5.33
C ALA A 265 -13.19 2.73 6.06
N ARG A 266 -13.84 1.66 6.51
CA ARG A 266 -15.12 1.77 7.23
C ARG A 266 -14.97 2.20 8.68
N GLU A 267 -13.84 1.86 9.30
CA GLU A 267 -13.63 2.13 10.72
C GLU A 267 -12.88 3.44 10.99
N ALA A 268 -12.13 3.99 10.04
CA ALA A 268 -11.45 5.27 10.18
C ALA A 268 -12.43 6.45 10.24
N ASP A 269 -12.04 7.55 10.91
CA ASP A 269 -12.85 8.76 10.98
C ASP A 269 -12.87 9.52 9.65
N SER A 270 -11.76 9.44 8.89
CA SER A 270 -11.59 10.05 7.57
C SER A 270 -10.88 9.08 6.63
N VAL A 271 -11.15 9.18 5.33
CA VAL A 271 -10.56 8.29 4.31
C VAL A 271 -10.12 9.09 3.09
N MET A 272 -8.93 8.76 2.57
CA MET A 272 -8.46 9.17 1.26
C MET A 272 -8.17 7.90 0.43
N TYR A 273 -8.92 7.72 -0.65
CA TYR A 273 -8.69 6.60 -1.57
C TYR A 273 -7.60 6.92 -2.58
N THR A 274 -6.73 5.93 -2.88
CA THR A 274 -5.61 6.11 -3.82
C THR A 274 -6.00 5.93 -5.28
N TRP A 275 -7.16 5.35 -5.57
CA TRP A 275 -7.69 5.13 -6.92
C TRP A 275 -6.72 4.42 -7.89
N ALA A 276 -5.84 3.57 -7.35
CA ALA A 276 -4.86 2.82 -8.14
C ALA A 276 -5.49 1.71 -9.00
N GLY A 277 -6.77 1.41 -8.79
CA GLY A 277 -7.42 0.24 -9.38
C GLY A 277 -6.95 -1.08 -8.73
N PRO A 278 -7.34 -2.24 -9.26
CA PRO A 278 -6.94 -3.52 -8.70
C PRO A 278 -5.43 -3.73 -8.86
N GLU A 279 -4.76 -4.15 -7.79
CA GLU A 279 -3.35 -4.54 -7.77
C GLU A 279 -3.27 -6.01 -7.37
N ILE A 280 -2.86 -6.89 -8.31
CA ILE A 280 -2.96 -8.35 -8.21
C ILE A 280 -1.63 -8.99 -7.84
N ALA A 281 -0.52 -8.48 -8.38
CA ALA A 281 0.81 -8.94 -8.02
C ALA A 281 1.00 -8.80 -6.50
N VAL A 282 1.57 -9.82 -5.86
CA VAL A 282 1.76 -9.83 -4.40
C VAL A 282 2.65 -8.67 -3.96
N ALA A 283 3.76 -8.44 -4.66
CA ALA A 283 4.64 -7.30 -4.40
C ALA A 283 4.00 -6.00 -4.88
N THR A 284 3.75 -5.09 -3.97
CA THR A 284 3.14 -3.77 -4.21
C THR A 284 4.03 -2.88 -5.10
N THR A 285 3.45 -2.26 -6.12
CA THR A 285 4.11 -1.30 -7.02
C THR A 285 3.33 -0.01 -7.19
N LYS A 286 2.23 -0.01 -7.94
CA LYS A 286 1.44 1.20 -8.22
C LYS A 286 0.76 1.75 -6.96
N ALA A 287 0.39 0.91 -6.00
CA ALA A 287 -0.20 1.39 -4.76
C ALA A 287 0.81 2.21 -3.94
N TYR A 288 2.10 1.85 -3.92
CA TYR A 288 3.15 2.66 -3.30
C TYR A 288 3.20 4.07 -3.90
N SER A 289 3.25 4.18 -5.24
CA SER A 289 3.31 5.48 -5.93
C SER A 289 2.04 6.33 -5.72
N THR A 290 0.87 5.70 -5.69
CA THR A 290 -0.39 6.44 -5.43
C THR A 290 -0.53 6.86 -3.97
N GLN A 291 -0.05 6.06 -3.02
CA GLN A 291 0.03 6.46 -1.61
C GLN A 291 0.96 7.66 -1.42
N LEU A 292 2.13 7.70 -2.10
CA LEU A 292 3.00 8.88 -2.10
C LEU A 292 2.28 10.11 -2.68
N ALA A 293 1.52 9.96 -3.77
CA ALA A 293 0.75 11.05 -4.36
C ALA A 293 -0.27 11.64 -3.39
N VAL A 294 -0.97 10.79 -2.62
CA VAL A 294 -1.88 11.24 -1.54
C VAL A 294 -1.11 11.97 -0.44
N ILE A 295 0.06 11.48 -0.06
CA ILE A 295 0.92 12.14 0.94
C ILE A 295 1.37 13.53 0.47
N TYR A 296 1.73 13.71 -0.80
CA TYR A 296 2.09 15.02 -1.33
C TYR A 296 0.93 16.01 -1.25
N LEU A 297 -0.28 15.57 -1.64
CA LEU A 297 -1.48 16.39 -1.53
C LEU A 297 -1.77 16.79 -0.08
N LEU A 298 -1.70 15.83 0.85
CA LEU A 298 -1.89 16.08 2.28
C LEU A 298 -0.84 17.07 2.82
N ALA A 299 0.44 16.88 2.51
CA ALA A 299 1.53 17.74 2.98
C ALA A 299 1.40 19.18 2.44
N MET A 300 1.04 19.31 1.16
CA MET A 300 0.82 20.61 0.53
C MET A 300 -0.40 21.33 1.13
N HIS A 301 -1.50 20.62 1.35
CA HIS A 301 -2.70 21.19 1.99
C HIS A 301 -2.40 21.63 3.43
N LEU A 302 -1.75 20.79 4.24
CA LEU A 302 -1.31 21.14 5.59
C LEU A 302 -0.43 22.38 5.62
N ALA A 303 0.48 22.51 4.67
CA ALA A 303 1.36 23.68 4.56
C ALA A 303 0.60 24.95 4.14
N ASP A 304 -0.40 24.82 3.27
CA ASP A 304 -1.22 25.93 2.77
C ASP A 304 -2.12 26.49 3.86
N VAL A 305 -2.88 25.63 4.56
CA VAL A 305 -3.77 26.05 5.67
C VAL A 305 -3.00 26.66 6.84
N ARG A 306 -1.73 26.31 7.01
CA ARG A 306 -0.84 26.91 8.02
C ARG A 306 -0.13 28.17 7.54
N GLY A 307 -0.41 28.62 6.31
CA GLY A 307 0.19 29.84 5.74
C GLY A 307 1.70 29.72 5.45
N LEU A 308 2.22 28.51 5.27
CA LEU A 308 3.64 28.23 5.01
C LEU A 308 3.98 28.21 3.53
N LEU A 309 2.98 28.20 2.64
CA LEU A 309 3.15 28.27 1.18
C LEU A 309 2.71 29.63 0.66
N SER A 310 3.58 30.30 -0.13
CA SER A 310 3.13 31.40 -0.95
C SER A 310 2.29 30.90 -2.13
N ALA A 311 1.37 31.74 -2.65
CA ALA A 311 0.55 31.39 -3.79
C ALA A 311 1.40 30.92 -5.00
N ALA A 312 2.51 31.61 -5.30
CA ALA A 312 3.42 31.22 -6.36
C ALA A 312 4.05 29.84 -6.13
N ARG A 313 4.50 29.53 -4.91
CA ARG A 313 5.08 28.23 -4.59
C ARG A 313 4.05 27.11 -4.63
N ARG A 314 2.82 27.38 -4.19
CA ARG A 314 1.71 26.43 -4.30
C ARG A 314 1.43 26.07 -5.77
N GLN A 315 1.32 27.08 -6.66
CA GLN A 315 1.10 26.84 -8.08
C GLN A 315 2.24 26.02 -8.71
N GLU A 316 3.48 26.37 -8.43
CA GLU A 316 4.66 25.64 -8.90
C GLU A 316 4.63 24.17 -8.47
N LEU A 317 4.34 23.90 -7.19
CA LEU A 317 4.27 22.53 -6.67
C LEU A 317 3.11 21.75 -7.31
N ILE A 318 1.95 22.37 -7.49
CA ILE A 318 0.81 21.71 -8.15
C ILE A 318 1.16 21.37 -9.61
N GLU A 319 1.82 22.27 -10.34
CA GLU A 319 2.24 22.01 -11.72
C GLU A 319 3.24 20.85 -11.79
N GLN A 320 4.22 20.81 -10.90
CA GLN A 320 5.18 19.72 -10.85
C GLN A 320 4.51 18.38 -10.42
N LEU A 321 3.56 18.42 -9.50
CA LEU A 321 2.79 17.24 -9.11
C LEU A 321 1.95 16.70 -10.27
N LEU A 322 1.29 17.58 -11.03
CA LEU A 322 0.53 17.20 -12.23
C LEU A 322 1.41 16.67 -13.38
N ALA A 323 2.71 17.04 -13.39
CA ALA A 323 3.68 16.55 -14.38
C ALA A 323 4.25 15.17 -14.04
N LEU A 324 4.08 14.68 -12.80
CA LEU A 324 4.65 13.38 -12.37
C LEU A 324 4.22 12.21 -13.26
N PRO A 325 2.96 12.05 -13.68
CA PRO A 325 2.57 10.95 -14.56
C PRO A 325 3.42 10.87 -15.83
N ASP A 326 3.60 11.98 -16.51
CA ASP A 326 4.37 12.05 -17.77
C ASP A 326 5.87 11.83 -17.50
N GLN A 327 6.37 12.24 -16.35
CA GLN A 327 7.75 11.99 -15.93
C GLN A 327 7.99 10.51 -15.62
N ILE A 328 7.03 9.82 -14.96
CA ILE A 328 7.07 8.37 -14.73
C ILE A 328 7.09 7.63 -16.08
N GLU A 329 6.27 8.05 -17.04
CA GLU A 329 6.24 7.44 -18.38
C GLU A 329 7.60 7.55 -19.08
N ARG A 330 8.29 8.70 -18.93
CA ARG A 330 9.67 8.87 -19.45
C ARG A 330 10.65 7.93 -18.77
N VAL A 331 10.56 7.72 -17.47
CA VAL A 331 11.42 6.75 -16.76
C VAL A 331 11.17 5.33 -17.26
N LEU A 332 9.91 4.95 -17.48
CA LEU A 332 9.52 3.66 -18.02
C LEU A 332 10.01 3.43 -19.46
N SER A 333 10.17 4.49 -20.24
CA SER A 333 10.68 4.40 -21.62
C SER A 333 12.15 3.99 -21.72
N ASP A 334 12.93 4.04 -20.62
CA ASP A 334 14.36 3.64 -20.57
C ASP A 334 14.56 2.28 -19.84
N LYS A 335 13.52 1.48 -19.73
CA LYS A 335 13.52 0.22 -18.97
C LYS A 335 14.54 -0.82 -19.46
N GLU A 336 14.84 -0.84 -20.77
CA GLU A 336 15.77 -1.79 -21.37
C GLU A 336 17.20 -1.65 -20.82
N ARG A 337 17.60 -0.43 -20.44
CA ARG A 337 18.88 -0.19 -19.78
C ARG A 337 18.93 -0.87 -18.42
N VAL A 338 17.87 -0.73 -17.63
CA VAL A 338 17.74 -1.39 -16.32
C VAL A 338 17.73 -2.91 -16.49
N GLN A 339 16.98 -3.43 -17.49
CA GLN A 339 16.94 -4.86 -17.83
C GLN A 339 18.33 -5.41 -18.16
N TRP A 340 19.08 -4.70 -18.99
CA TRP A 340 20.43 -5.12 -19.36
C TRP A 340 21.34 -5.25 -18.14
N TYR A 341 21.28 -4.28 -17.21
CA TYR A 341 22.08 -4.33 -16.00
C TYR A 341 21.60 -5.42 -15.03
N ALA A 342 20.29 -5.55 -14.85
CA ALA A 342 19.67 -6.56 -14.01
C ALA A 342 20.10 -7.98 -14.39
N ASN A 343 20.16 -8.28 -15.69
CA ASN A 343 20.61 -9.58 -16.20
C ASN A 343 22.05 -9.90 -15.79
N LYS A 344 22.92 -8.89 -15.70
CA LYS A 344 24.31 -9.07 -15.25
C LYS A 344 24.38 -9.33 -13.74
N MET A 345 23.44 -8.77 -12.97
CA MET A 345 23.42 -8.83 -11.51
C MET A 345 22.56 -9.97 -10.97
N ALA A 346 21.92 -10.77 -11.83
CA ALA A 346 21.02 -11.86 -11.39
C ALA A 346 21.68 -12.93 -10.50
N ALA A 347 23.02 -13.07 -10.56
CA ALA A 347 23.77 -14.01 -9.74
C ALA A 347 24.24 -13.43 -8.38
N CYS A 348 23.96 -12.15 -8.09
CA CYS A 348 24.32 -11.56 -6.79
C CYS A 348 23.61 -12.30 -5.65
N LYS A 349 24.31 -12.43 -4.54
CA LYS A 349 23.78 -13.06 -3.31
C LYS A 349 23.28 -12.03 -2.31
N ASP A 350 24.02 -10.94 -2.20
CA ASP A 350 23.77 -9.84 -1.26
C ASP A 350 23.77 -8.53 -2.04
N VAL A 351 22.86 -7.63 -1.70
CA VAL A 351 22.73 -6.31 -2.32
C VAL A 351 22.47 -5.27 -1.23
N PHE A 352 23.25 -4.19 -1.28
CA PHE A 352 23.06 -3.05 -0.38
C PHE A 352 22.43 -1.90 -1.12
N PHE A 353 21.42 -1.29 -0.48
CA PHE A 353 20.82 -0.05 -0.96
C PHE A 353 21.25 1.08 -0.04
N ILE A 354 21.73 2.17 -0.61
CA ILE A 354 22.17 3.32 0.17
C ILE A 354 21.56 4.62 -0.34
N GLY A 355 21.30 5.54 0.57
CA GLY A 355 20.78 6.87 0.28
C GLY A 355 20.80 7.74 1.53
N ARG A 356 20.54 9.04 1.34
CA ARG A 356 20.46 10.01 2.43
C ARG A 356 19.10 10.71 2.44
N GLY A 357 18.55 10.92 3.63
CA GLY A 357 17.26 11.59 3.77
C GLY A 357 16.16 10.83 3.04
N LEU A 358 15.48 11.48 2.10
CA LEU A 358 14.41 10.88 1.31
C LEU A 358 14.90 9.68 0.48
N ASP A 359 16.14 9.75 -0.04
CA ASP A 359 16.72 8.66 -0.82
C ASP A 359 16.97 7.41 0.03
N TYR A 360 17.17 7.54 1.35
CA TYR A 360 17.22 6.40 2.27
C TYR A 360 15.83 5.73 2.40
N ALA A 361 14.77 6.52 2.50
CA ALA A 361 13.41 5.96 2.56
C ALA A 361 13.08 5.15 1.29
N ILE A 362 13.50 5.61 0.11
CA ILE A 362 13.34 4.87 -1.15
C ILE A 362 14.23 3.62 -1.20
N SER A 363 15.45 3.71 -0.66
CA SER A 363 16.37 2.57 -0.56
C SER A 363 15.72 1.41 0.20
N MET A 364 14.96 1.69 1.25
CA MET A 364 14.21 0.67 2.01
C MET A 364 13.19 -0.03 1.12
N GLU A 365 12.43 0.71 0.29
CA GLU A 365 11.44 0.14 -0.61
C GLU A 365 12.10 -0.67 -1.73
N GLY A 366 13.17 -0.17 -2.34
CA GLY A 366 13.94 -0.91 -3.36
C GLY A 366 14.49 -2.24 -2.83
N SER A 367 15.05 -2.22 -1.62
CA SER A 367 15.52 -3.41 -0.93
C SER A 367 14.39 -4.41 -0.65
N LEU A 368 13.21 -3.92 -0.20
CA LEU A 368 12.05 -4.78 0.03
C LEU A 368 11.59 -5.46 -1.27
N LYS A 369 11.42 -4.70 -2.35
CA LYS A 369 11.01 -5.27 -3.64
C LYS A 369 11.97 -6.36 -4.12
N LEU A 370 13.27 -6.13 -4.00
CA LEU A 370 14.27 -7.12 -4.39
C LEU A 370 14.16 -8.40 -3.54
N LYS A 371 14.03 -8.28 -2.23
CA LYS A 371 13.86 -9.44 -1.31
C LYS A 371 12.63 -10.26 -1.64
N GLU A 372 11.49 -9.60 -1.82
CA GLU A 372 10.19 -10.24 -1.99
C GLU A 372 10.16 -11.16 -3.21
N ILE A 373 10.68 -10.71 -4.34
CA ILE A 373 10.47 -11.40 -5.61
C ILE A 373 11.72 -12.13 -6.14
N SER A 374 12.93 -11.74 -5.72
CA SER A 374 14.17 -12.39 -6.19
C SER A 374 14.79 -13.34 -5.18
N TYR A 375 14.34 -13.25 -3.91
CA TYR A 375 14.92 -13.99 -2.76
C TYR A 375 16.40 -13.71 -2.52
N ILE A 376 16.91 -12.61 -3.07
CA ILE A 376 18.26 -12.11 -2.78
C ILE A 376 18.20 -11.38 -1.45
N HIS A 377 19.14 -11.69 -0.55
CA HIS A 377 19.29 -10.92 0.67
C HIS A 377 19.69 -9.48 0.33
N SER A 378 18.95 -8.52 0.84
CA SER A 378 19.28 -7.11 0.64
C SER A 378 18.93 -6.27 1.86
N GLU A 379 19.71 -5.23 2.09
CA GLU A 379 19.51 -4.29 3.18
C GLU A 379 19.64 -2.85 2.69
N ALA A 380 18.91 -1.95 3.34
CA ALA A 380 18.96 -0.53 3.06
C ALA A 380 19.59 0.21 4.24
N TYR A 381 20.52 1.12 3.96
CA TYR A 381 21.22 1.91 4.97
C TYR A 381 21.18 3.40 4.64
N ALA A 382 21.05 4.22 5.66
CA ALA A 382 21.45 5.60 5.55
C ALA A 382 22.94 5.62 5.23
N ALA A 383 23.32 6.18 4.07
CA ALA A 383 24.68 6.01 3.52
C ALA A 383 25.80 6.43 4.48
N GLY A 384 25.55 7.46 5.30
CA GLY A 384 26.48 7.90 6.33
C GLY A 384 26.68 6.90 7.47
N GLU A 385 25.72 6.01 7.71
CA GLU A 385 25.74 5.02 8.79
C GLU A 385 26.61 3.79 8.45
N LEU A 386 26.88 3.54 7.17
CA LEU A 386 27.73 2.41 6.75
C LEU A 386 29.06 2.34 7.49
N LYS A 387 29.68 3.49 7.77
CA LYS A 387 30.99 3.58 8.46
C LYS A 387 30.96 3.03 9.88
N HIS A 388 29.78 2.95 10.49
CA HIS A 388 29.63 2.56 11.90
C HIS A 388 29.47 1.05 12.09
N GLY A 389 29.88 0.26 11.08
CA GLY A 389 29.94 -1.20 11.17
C GLY A 389 29.70 -1.91 9.86
N THR A 390 28.58 -1.64 9.21
CA THR A 390 28.06 -2.39 8.06
C THR A 390 28.99 -2.35 6.84
N ILE A 391 29.83 -1.34 6.70
CA ILE A 391 30.81 -1.24 5.60
C ILE A 391 31.78 -2.42 5.58
N SER A 392 31.91 -3.15 6.69
CA SER A 392 32.74 -4.38 6.79
C SER A 392 32.17 -5.52 5.92
N LEU A 393 30.93 -5.45 5.49
CA LEU A 393 30.30 -6.42 4.60
C LEU A 393 30.55 -6.13 3.11
N ILE A 394 31.14 -4.97 2.81
CA ILE A 394 31.44 -4.59 1.43
C ILE A 394 32.76 -5.25 1.02
N GLU A 395 32.66 -6.15 0.05
CA GLU A 395 33.79 -6.86 -0.56
C GLU A 395 33.71 -6.77 -2.10
N ASP A 396 34.73 -7.31 -2.77
CA ASP A 396 34.85 -7.20 -4.22
C ASP A 396 33.64 -7.83 -4.95
N GLY A 397 33.04 -7.04 -5.83
CA GLY A 397 31.88 -7.43 -6.64
C GLY A 397 30.53 -7.36 -5.96
N VAL A 398 30.45 -7.02 -4.66
CA VAL A 398 29.14 -6.79 -4.00
C VAL A 398 28.40 -5.65 -4.68
N LEU A 399 27.11 -5.89 -5.01
CA LEU A 399 26.26 -4.87 -5.60
C LEU A 399 25.80 -3.86 -4.55
N VAL A 400 26.08 -2.59 -4.81
CA VAL A 400 25.52 -1.46 -4.05
C VAL A 400 24.67 -0.59 -4.97
N VAL A 401 23.39 -0.45 -4.66
CA VAL A 401 22.44 0.45 -5.32
C VAL A 401 22.44 1.76 -4.54
N ALA A 402 22.98 2.82 -5.13
CA ALA A 402 23.13 4.11 -4.49
C ALA A 402 22.19 5.14 -5.11
N ILE A 403 21.37 5.79 -4.28
CA ILE A 403 20.36 6.74 -4.70
C ILE A 403 20.79 8.14 -4.28
N ALA A 404 20.88 9.05 -5.24
CA ALA A 404 21.37 10.42 -5.08
C ALA A 404 20.50 11.44 -5.84
N THR A 405 19.20 11.51 -5.47
CA THR A 405 18.22 12.44 -6.11
C THR A 405 18.09 13.76 -5.37
N GLN A 406 18.63 13.87 -4.14
CA GLN A 406 18.52 15.06 -3.31
C GLN A 406 19.70 16.00 -3.58
N PRO A 407 19.49 17.20 -4.23
CA PRO A 407 20.59 18.07 -4.63
C PRO A 407 21.46 18.54 -3.47
N GLU A 408 20.84 18.82 -2.31
CA GLU A 408 21.53 19.30 -1.10
C GLU A 408 22.44 18.22 -0.46
N LEU A 409 22.20 16.94 -0.77
CA LEU A 409 22.90 15.80 -0.20
C LEU A 409 23.81 15.07 -1.21
N PHE A 410 23.76 15.48 -2.48
CA PHE A 410 24.40 14.79 -3.60
C PHE A 410 25.90 14.56 -3.38
N GLU A 411 26.67 15.58 -3.04
CA GLU A 411 28.12 15.45 -2.82
C GLU A 411 28.44 14.50 -1.64
N LYS A 412 27.60 14.52 -0.61
CA LYS A 412 27.76 13.62 0.54
C LYS A 412 27.45 12.17 0.17
N GLU A 413 26.47 11.96 -0.68
CA GLU A 413 26.13 10.63 -1.19
C GLU A 413 27.23 10.09 -2.10
N VAL A 414 27.75 10.90 -3.03
CA VAL A 414 28.89 10.55 -3.89
C VAL A 414 30.12 10.20 -3.04
N SER A 415 30.39 10.93 -1.96
CA SER A 415 31.47 10.58 -1.03
C SER A 415 31.30 9.18 -0.43
N ASN A 416 30.06 8.79 -0.04
CA ASN A 416 29.81 7.43 0.45
C ASN A 416 29.93 6.37 -0.66
N MET A 417 29.54 6.69 -1.89
CA MET A 417 29.77 5.81 -3.05
C MET A 417 31.28 5.54 -3.26
N VAL A 418 32.13 6.56 -3.16
CA VAL A 418 33.59 6.41 -3.24
C VAL A 418 34.10 5.47 -2.14
N GLU A 419 33.57 5.58 -0.93
CA GLU A 419 33.98 4.71 0.19
C GLU A 419 33.68 3.23 -0.06
N VAL A 420 32.52 2.89 -0.59
CA VAL A 420 32.15 1.49 -0.90
C VAL A 420 32.87 1.01 -2.16
N ARG A 421 33.04 1.88 -3.17
CA ARG A 421 33.82 1.57 -4.39
C ARG A 421 35.28 1.22 -4.07
N SER A 422 35.90 1.94 -3.14
CA SER A 422 37.29 1.69 -2.74
C SER A 422 37.48 0.31 -2.09
N ARG A 423 36.40 -0.38 -1.73
CA ARG A 423 36.39 -1.74 -1.18
C ARG A 423 35.94 -2.79 -2.20
N GLY A 424 35.84 -2.40 -3.46
CA GLY A 424 35.50 -3.32 -4.56
C GLY A 424 34.02 -3.44 -4.89
N ALA A 425 33.12 -2.65 -4.30
CA ALA A 425 31.70 -2.69 -4.62
C ALA A 425 31.45 -2.39 -6.11
N SER A 426 30.50 -3.10 -6.70
CA SER A 426 29.89 -2.76 -7.98
C SER A 426 28.71 -1.81 -7.74
N LEU A 427 28.77 -0.60 -8.29
CA LEU A 427 27.83 0.47 -8.01
C LEU A 427 26.82 0.68 -9.13
N PHE A 428 25.52 0.58 -8.78
CA PHE A 428 24.42 1.11 -9.55
C PHE A 428 24.05 2.48 -8.98
N GLY A 429 24.22 3.55 -9.74
CA GLY A 429 23.87 4.91 -9.35
C GLY A 429 22.52 5.34 -9.93
N LEU A 430 21.64 5.84 -9.09
CA LEU A 430 20.34 6.41 -9.47
C LEU A 430 20.31 7.88 -9.07
N THR A 431 20.14 8.78 -10.05
CA THR A 431 20.15 10.21 -9.80
C THR A 431 19.25 10.98 -10.79
N SER A 432 19.12 12.30 -10.61
CA SER A 432 18.36 13.15 -11.52
C SER A 432 19.26 13.67 -12.67
N TYR A 433 18.67 13.89 -13.83
CA TYR A 433 19.37 14.53 -14.97
C TYR A 433 20.08 15.81 -14.53
N GLY A 434 21.33 15.97 -14.98
CA GLY A 434 22.22 17.09 -14.65
C GLY A 434 23.18 16.83 -13.53
N GLN A 435 23.08 15.71 -12.81
CA GLN A 435 24.02 15.26 -11.78
C GLN A 435 25.04 14.27 -12.37
N TYR A 436 25.71 14.66 -13.47
CA TYR A 436 26.57 13.79 -14.26
C TYR A 436 27.87 13.39 -13.56
N ALA A 437 28.30 14.13 -12.54
CA ALA A 437 29.49 13.79 -11.77
C ALA A 437 29.44 12.40 -11.08
N ILE A 438 28.25 11.80 -10.96
CA ILE A 438 28.09 10.44 -10.43
C ILE A 438 28.77 9.39 -11.31
N GLU A 439 28.88 9.63 -12.64
CA GLU A 439 29.44 8.67 -13.61
C GLU A 439 30.91 8.33 -13.35
N ASP A 440 31.66 9.27 -12.76
CA ASP A 440 33.06 9.03 -12.39
C ASP A 440 33.19 8.00 -11.24
N THR A 441 32.10 7.74 -10.52
CA THR A 441 32.11 6.93 -9.31
C THR A 441 31.40 5.59 -9.46
N VAL A 442 30.39 5.48 -10.31
CA VAL A 442 29.54 4.28 -10.42
C VAL A 442 29.86 3.43 -11.66
N ASN A 443 29.46 2.17 -11.64
CA ASN A 443 29.64 1.26 -12.77
C ASN A 443 28.48 1.36 -13.79
N PHE A 444 27.31 1.81 -13.33
CA PHE A 444 26.13 1.98 -14.15
C PHE A 444 25.26 3.09 -13.56
N THR A 445 24.74 3.95 -14.43
CA THR A 445 23.91 5.10 -14.00
C THR A 445 22.52 5.02 -14.63
N VAL A 446 21.53 5.32 -13.81
CA VAL A 446 20.14 5.59 -14.27
C VAL A 446 19.77 7.01 -13.88
N TYR A 447 19.21 7.73 -14.83
CA TYR A 447 18.75 9.09 -14.64
C TYR A 447 17.22 9.16 -14.61
N VAL A 448 16.69 9.91 -13.66
CA VAL A 448 15.27 10.28 -13.62
C VAL A 448 15.08 11.75 -13.97
N PRO A 449 13.91 12.16 -14.49
CA PRO A 449 13.60 13.56 -14.73
C PRO A 449 13.79 14.44 -13.48
N ARG A 450 14.14 15.70 -13.70
CA ARG A 450 14.17 16.69 -12.61
C ARG A 450 12.74 17.05 -12.19
N THR A 451 12.53 17.08 -10.89
CA THR A 451 11.29 17.54 -10.26
C THR A 451 11.65 18.22 -8.95
N ASP A 452 10.67 18.75 -8.22
CA ASP A 452 10.91 19.14 -6.83
C ASP A 452 11.53 17.97 -6.05
N PRO A 453 12.57 18.20 -5.25
CA PRO A 453 13.23 17.13 -4.50
C PRO A 453 12.28 16.28 -3.63
N MET A 454 11.16 16.86 -3.17
CA MET A 454 10.14 16.13 -2.40
C MET A 454 9.37 15.10 -3.23
N PHE A 455 9.27 15.30 -4.54
CA PHE A 455 8.57 14.40 -5.47
C PHE A 455 9.51 13.39 -6.15
N ALA A 456 10.83 13.55 -6.00
CA ALA A 456 11.82 12.69 -6.63
C ALA A 456 11.65 11.20 -6.28
N THR A 457 11.06 10.91 -5.10
CA THR A 457 10.72 9.56 -4.62
C THR A 457 9.85 8.81 -5.63
N SER A 458 8.83 9.47 -6.19
CA SER A 458 7.91 8.84 -7.15
C SER A 458 8.57 8.47 -8.48
N LEU A 459 9.68 9.13 -8.83
CA LEU A 459 10.45 8.82 -10.03
C LEU A 459 11.52 7.77 -9.75
N ALA A 460 12.21 7.88 -8.62
CA ALA A 460 13.33 7.01 -8.26
C ALA A 460 12.88 5.58 -7.91
N VAL A 461 11.66 5.37 -7.41
CA VAL A 461 11.14 4.03 -7.10
C VAL A 461 10.97 3.17 -8.36
N ILE A 462 10.67 3.78 -9.52
CA ILE A 462 10.38 3.05 -10.77
C ILE A 462 11.58 2.21 -11.25
N PRO A 463 12.81 2.75 -11.40
CA PRO A 463 13.98 1.95 -11.75
C PRO A 463 14.28 0.84 -10.73
N LEU A 464 13.97 1.03 -9.45
CA LEU A 464 14.18 0.01 -8.41
C LEU A 464 13.19 -1.15 -8.53
N GLN A 465 11.92 -0.85 -8.83
CA GLN A 465 10.90 -1.86 -9.14
C GLN A 465 11.29 -2.65 -10.39
N LEU A 466 11.73 -1.97 -11.45
CA LEU A 466 12.20 -2.61 -12.68
C LEU A 466 13.45 -3.47 -12.44
N LEU A 467 14.41 -3.00 -11.64
CA LEU A 467 15.61 -3.75 -11.28
C LEU A 467 15.26 -5.07 -10.57
N ALA A 468 14.40 -5.00 -9.55
CA ALA A 468 13.92 -6.16 -8.83
C ALA A 468 13.18 -7.15 -9.74
N TYR A 469 12.28 -6.63 -10.59
CA TYR A 469 11.52 -7.42 -11.56
C TYR A 469 12.44 -8.18 -12.53
N TYR A 470 13.34 -7.47 -13.21
CA TYR A 470 14.20 -8.09 -14.22
C TYR A 470 15.24 -9.06 -13.63
N ILE A 471 15.77 -8.78 -12.43
CA ILE A 471 16.61 -9.75 -11.71
C ILE A 471 15.83 -11.03 -11.44
N SER A 472 14.58 -10.94 -11.01
CA SER A 472 13.74 -12.09 -10.70
C SER A 472 13.37 -12.90 -11.94
N CYS A 473 13.02 -12.22 -13.04
CA CYS A 473 12.78 -12.87 -14.33
C CYS A 473 14.04 -13.59 -14.85
N ALA A 474 15.23 -12.96 -14.74
CA ALA A 474 16.49 -13.59 -15.14
C ALA A 474 16.83 -14.83 -14.31
N LYS A 475 16.31 -14.93 -13.08
CA LYS A 475 16.41 -16.12 -12.21
C LYS A 475 15.31 -17.15 -12.47
N GLY A 476 14.35 -16.87 -13.37
CA GLY A 476 13.21 -17.76 -13.67
C GLY A 476 12.19 -17.88 -12.52
N LEU A 477 12.04 -16.82 -11.73
CA LEU A 477 11.13 -16.80 -10.57
C LEU A 477 9.77 -16.22 -10.94
N ASP A 478 8.71 -16.68 -10.27
CA ASP A 478 7.38 -16.09 -10.37
C ASP A 478 7.33 -14.76 -9.59
N VAL A 479 7.23 -13.67 -10.33
CA VAL A 479 7.20 -12.31 -9.76
C VAL A 479 5.82 -11.89 -9.27
N ASP A 480 4.76 -12.52 -9.79
CA ASP A 480 3.38 -12.23 -9.39
C ASP A 480 3.00 -12.92 -8.09
N LYS A 481 3.51 -14.15 -7.89
CA LYS A 481 3.21 -15.00 -6.73
C LYS A 481 4.49 -15.53 -6.09
N PRO A 482 5.29 -14.66 -5.46
CA PRO A 482 6.50 -15.11 -4.78
C PRO A 482 6.16 -16.06 -3.63
N ARG A 483 7.07 -17.00 -3.38
CA ARG A 483 6.88 -18.01 -2.33
C ARG A 483 6.72 -17.36 -0.94
N ASN A 484 5.92 -17.99 -0.08
CA ASN A 484 5.74 -17.62 1.32
C ASN A 484 5.13 -16.23 1.57
N LEU A 485 4.61 -15.57 0.55
CA LEU A 485 3.96 -14.27 0.67
C LEU A 485 2.49 -14.35 0.27
N ALA A 486 1.68 -13.50 0.86
CA ALA A 486 0.30 -13.26 0.49
C ALA A 486 0.11 -11.78 0.15
N LYS A 487 -0.85 -11.45 -0.73
CA LYS A 487 -1.13 -10.05 -1.13
C LYS A 487 -1.55 -9.20 0.06
N SER A 488 -2.29 -9.76 1.00
CA SER A 488 -2.70 -9.09 2.24
C SER A 488 -2.50 -10.03 3.43
N VAL A 489 -1.89 -9.51 4.51
CA VAL A 489 -1.70 -10.23 5.77
C VAL A 489 -2.89 -9.91 6.67
N THR A 490 -3.87 -10.81 6.68
CA THR A 490 -5.15 -10.66 7.38
C THR A 490 -5.21 -11.43 8.71
N VAL A 491 -4.13 -12.07 9.07
CA VAL A 491 -3.98 -12.84 10.31
C VAL A 491 -2.70 -12.43 11.03
N GLU A 492 -2.70 -12.59 12.36
CA GLU A 492 -1.53 -12.41 13.20
C GLU A 492 -0.68 -13.69 13.25
#